data_e3d70a6139199dd4ccec5ccb58648385
#
_entry.id   e3d70a6139199dd4ccec5ccb58648385
#
_cell.length_a   1.000
_cell.length_b   1.000
_cell.length_c   1.000
_cell.angle_alpha   90.00
_cell.angle_beta   90.00
_cell.angle_gamma   90.00
#
_symmetry.space_group_name_H-M   'P 1'
#
loop_
_entity.id
_entity.type
_entity.pdbx_description
1 polymer ?
#
loop_
_entity_poly.entity_id
_entity_poly.type
_entity_poly.pdbx_seq_one_letter_code
_entity_poly.pdbx_strand_id
1 'polypeptide(L)'
;MRRALAALVVALAVSGLAGCGAGSSVRGYLDDTFTEQSETGDTVVYQAAAPVAATTQQIATAVAPIVQASDANGSYLRYDDDIVVVSGAGAASAVRVEDLDGPYRDGVYAYLGPGFDPGSPAGATDDSDDVK
;
A
#
# COMPACT_ATOMS: atom_id res chain seq x y z
N MET A 1 40.35 0.86 46.07
CA MET A 1 38.96 0.48 46.10
C MET A 1 38.36 0.58 44.76
N ARG A 2 38.20 -0.52 44.10
CA ARG A 2 37.77 -0.58 42.70
C ARG A 2 36.38 -1.15 42.66
N ARG A 3 35.43 -0.33 42.26
CA ARG A 3 34.06 -0.79 42.00
C ARG A 3 33.93 -0.91 40.52
N ALA A 4 33.91 -2.14 40.05
CA ALA A 4 33.55 -2.46 38.67
C ALA A 4 32.04 -2.34 38.54
N LEU A 5 31.60 -1.38 37.73
CA LEU A 5 30.22 -1.30 37.27
C LEU A 5 30.10 -2.20 36.04
N ALA A 6 29.47 -3.32 36.24
CA ALA A 6 29.06 -4.18 35.14
C ALA A 6 27.87 -3.52 34.44
N ALA A 7 28.13 -3.03 33.25
CA ALA A 7 27.06 -2.58 32.39
C ALA A 7 26.34 -3.80 31.79
N LEU A 8 25.13 -4.02 32.24
CA LEU A 8 24.24 -5.01 31.67
C LEU A 8 23.66 -4.47 30.38
N VAL A 9 24.21 -4.90 29.27
CA VAL A 9 23.63 -4.64 27.94
C VAL A 9 22.48 -5.61 27.75
N VAL A 10 21.27 -5.12 27.92
CA VAL A 10 20.07 -5.85 27.53
C VAL A 10 19.91 -5.68 26.05
N ALA A 11 20.33 -6.67 25.30
CA ALA A 11 20.02 -6.75 23.87
C ALA A 11 18.55 -7.15 23.75
N LEU A 12 17.70 -6.18 23.46
CA LEU A 12 16.34 -6.47 23.02
C LEU A 12 16.43 -7.05 21.61
N ALA A 13 16.39 -8.35 21.54
CA ALA A 13 16.12 -9.04 20.28
C ALA A 13 14.64 -8.78 19.94
N VAL A 14 14.39 -7.80 19.11
CA VAL A 14 13.10 -7.68 18.47
C VAL A 14 13.02 -8.79 17.45
N SER A 15 12.47 -9.90 17.87
CA SER A 15 12.07 -10.97 16.96
C SER A 15 10.91 -10.42 16.14
N GLY A 16 11.22 -9.91 14.97
CA GLY A 16 10.22 -9.63 13.97
C GLY A 16 9.52 -10.93 13.63
N LEU A 17 8.34 -11.11 14.16
CA LEU A 17 7.42 -12.11 13.64
C LEU A 17 7.10 -11.66 12.22
N ALA A 18 7.82 -12.24 11.27
CA ALA A 18 7.37 -12.25 9.91
C ALA A 18 6.07 -13.06 9.89
N GLY A 19 4.96 -12.37 10.08
CA GLY A 19 3.67 -12.95 9.90
C GLY A 19 3.52 -13.29 8.42
N CYS A 20 3.80 -14.53 8.06
CA CYS A 20 3.34 -15.09 6.81
C CYS A 20 1.82 -15.26 6.92
N GLY A 21 1.11 -14.14 6.91
CA GLY A 21 -0.33 -14.17 6.76
C GLY A 21 -0.64 -14.14 5.28
N ALA A 22 -0.97 -15.28 4.69
CA ALA A 22 -1.74 -15.25 3.46
C ALA A 22 -3.00 -14.44 3.75
N GLY A 23 -3.12 -13.24 3.17
CA GLY A 23 -4.27 -12.37 3.40
C GLY A 23 -4.01 -11.13 4.23
N SER A 24 -2.76 -10.71 4.40
CA SER A 24 -2.49 -9.36 4.87
C SER A 24 -3.03 -8.38 3.84
N SER A 25 -4.16 -7.76 4.15
CA SER A 25 -4.69 -6.72 3.31
C SER A 25 -3.72 -5.54 3.29
N VAL A 26 -3.65 -4.84 2.19
CA VAL A 26 -2.84 -3.63 2.12
C VAL A 26 -3.27 -2.61 3.17
N ARG A 27 -4.56 -2.55 3.49
CA ARG A 27 -5.09 -1.66 4.54
C ARG A 27 -4.45 -1.95 5.89
N GLY A 28 -4.38 -3.21 6.30
CA GLY A 28 -3.75 -3.58 7.57
C GLY A 28 -2.29 -3.16 7.62
N TYR A 29 -1.55 -3.33 6.53
CA TYR A 29 -0.18 -2.87 6.45
C TYR A 29 -0.05 -1.35 6.59
N LEU A 30 -0.93 -0.61 5.92
CA LEU A 30 -0.91 0.86 5.98
C LEU A 30 -1.23 1.36 7.38
N ASP A 31 -2.23 0.77 8.05
CA ASP A 31 -2.59 1.11 9.42
C ASP A 31 -1.43 0.89 10.41
N ASP A 32 -0.71 -0.19 10.24
CA ASP A 32 0.40 -0.54 11.14
C ASP A 32 1.67 0.27 10.86
N THR A 33 1.82 0.81 9.67
CA THR A 33 3.09 1.38 9.20
C THR A 33 3.08 2.91 9.15
N PHE A 34 1.97 3.51 8.76
CA PHE A 34 1.87 4.94 8.52
C PHE A 34 0.89 5.62 9.48
N THR A 35 0.95 6.93 9.54
CA THR A 35 0.06 7.72 10.38
C THR A 35 -1.17 8.12 9.59
N GLU A 36 -2.34 7.68 10.05
CA GLU A 36 -3.61 8.07 9.47
C GLU A 36 -3.84 9.58 9.62
N GLN A 37 -4.24 10.23 8.56
CA GLN A 37 -4.56 11.65 8.52
C GLN A 37 -6.05 11.91 8.45
N SER A 38 -6.76 11.09 7.67
CA SER A 38 -8.21 11.25 7.52
C SER A 38 -8.84 9.97 7.01
N GLU A 39 -10.11 9.80 7.32
CA GLU A 39 -10.95 8.73 6.81
C GLU A 39 -12.28 9.34 6.36
N THR A 40 -12.72 8.98 5.18
CA THR A 40 -13.99 9.43 4.62
C THR A 40 -14.60 8.28 3.82
N GLY A 41 -15.63 7.67 4.37
CA GLY A 41 -16.21 6.47 3.78
C GLY A 41 -15.19 5.33 3.72
N ASP A 42 -14.98 4.78 2.55
CA ASP A 42 -14.01 3.70 2.33
C ASP A 42 -12.61 4.21 1.96
N THR A 43 -12.42 5.51 1.95
CA THR A 43 -11.14 6.15 1.63
C THR A 43 -10.41 6.57 2.89
N VAL A 44 -9.19 6.09 3.04
CA VAL A 44 -8.30 6.47 4.14
C VAL A 44 -7.03 7.08 3.59
N VAL A 45 -6.57 8.15 4.20
CA VAL A 45 -5.33 8.85 3.82
C VAL A 45 -4.34 8.76 4.96
N TYR A 46 -3.13 8.33 4.64
CA TYR A 46 -1.99 8.25 5.56
C TYR A 46 -0.88 9.20 5.14
N GLN A 47 -0.03 9.51 6.08
CA GLN A 47 1.20 10.26 5.81
C GLN A 47 2.41 9.36 5.98
N ALA A 48 3.30 9.42 4.99
CA ALA A 48 4.60 8.76 5.03
C ALA A 48 5.72 9.79 5.06
N ALA A 49 6.74 9.53 5.88
CA ALA A 49 7.90 10.41 6.02
C ALA A 49 9.01 10.08 5.00
N ALA A 50 8.61 9.76 3.78
CA ALA A 50 9.51 9.42 2.68
C ALA A 50 8.94 9.91 1.34
N PRO A 51 9.79 10.10 0.32
CA PRO A 51 9.34 10.48 -1.01
C PRO A 51 8.45 9.41 -1.65
N VAL A 52 7.66 9.81 -2.64
CA VAL A 52 6.73 8.92 -3.35
C VAL A 52 7.39 7.62 -3.81
N ALA A 53 8.56 7.69 -4.45
CA ALA A 53 9.24 6.50 -4.95
C ALA A 53 9.61 5.51 -3.83
N ALA A 54 10.15 6.00 -2.73
CA ALA A 54 10.55 5.17 -1.59
C ALA A 54 9.33 4.58 -0.88
N THR A 55 8.30 5.37 -0.67
CA THR A 55 7.04 4.91 -0.05
C THR A 55 6.35 3.86 -0.90
N THR A 56 6.26 4.08 -2.21
CA THR A 56 5.68 3.12 -3.16
C THR A 56 6.42 1.79 -3.13
N GLN A 57 7.74 1.83 -3.17
CA GLN A 57 8.55 0.63 -3.10
C GLN A 57 8.39 -0.11 -1.78
N GLN A 58 8.32 0.61 -0.69
CA GLN A 58 8.10 0.03 0.63
C GLN A 58 6.77 -0.72 0.71
N ILE A 59 5.70 -0.12 0.23
CA ILE A 59 4.37 -0.73 0.22
C ILE A 59 4.35 -1.94 -0.71
N ALA A 60 4.85 -1.80 -1.93
CA ALA A 60 4.85 -2.88 -2.93
C ALA A 60 5.71 -4.08 -2.51
N THR A 61 6.76 -3.85 -1.74
CA THR A 61 7.59 -4.93 -1.20
C THR A 61 6.90 -5.66 -0.06
N ALA A 62 6.19 -4.93 0.79
CA ALA A 62 5.49 -5.52 1.93
C ALA A 62 4.22 -6.28 1.50
N VAL A 63 3.45 -5.68 0.60
CA VAL A 63 2.23 -6.27 0.04
C VAL A 63 2.29 -6.08 -1.47
N ALA A 64 2.57 -7.15 -2.20
CA ALA A 64 2.73 -7.08 -3.64
C ALA A 64 1.41 -6.70 -4.33
N PRO A 65 1.39 -5.63 -5.14
CA PRO A 65 0.21 -5.29 -5.91
C PRO A 65 0.02 -6.25 -7.09
N ILE A 66 -1.21 -6.36 -7.57
CA ILE A 66 -1.52 -7.13 -8.77
C ILE A 66 -0.99 -6.39 -10.00
N VAL A 67 -1.17 -5.08 -10.02
CA VAL A 67 -0.66 -4.21 -11.08
C VAL A 67 -0.21 -2.89 -10.48
N GLN A 68 0.79 -2.29 -11.10
CA GLN A 68 1.37 -1.02 -10.66
C GLN A 68 1.59 -0.11 -11.85
N ALA A 69 1.33 1.19 -11.66
CA ALA A 69 1.61 2.22 -12.63
C ALA A 69 2.07 3.50 -11.93
N SER A 70 2.62 4.42 -12.68
CA SER A 70 2.99 5.75 -12.16
C SER A 70 2.87 6.80 -13.26
N ASP A 71 2.60 8.01 -12.84
CA ASP A 71 2.56 9.17 -13.72
C ASP A 71 3.09 10.42 -12.99
N ALA A 72 2.85 11.60 -13.54
CA ALA A 72 3.29 12.84 -12.94
C ALA A 72 2.59 13.16 -11.61
N ASN A 73 1.45 12.54 -11.33
CA ASN A 73 0.67 12.77 -10.12
C ASN A 73 1.03 11.83 -8.97
N GLY A 74 1.66 10.71 -9.26
CA GLY A 74 2.05 9.74 -8.24
C GLY A 74 2.19 8.32 -8.74
N SER A 75 2.11 7.40 -7.82
CA SER A 75 2.18 5.96 -8.07
C SER A 75 0.88 5.29 -7.65
N TYR A 76 0.50 4.27 -8.39
CA TYR A 76 -0.77 3.57 -8.26
C TYR A 76 -0.50 2.08 -8.09
N LEU A 77 -1.00 1.52 -6.99
CA LEU A 77 -0.86 0.10 -6.66
C LEU A 77 -2.25 -0.49 -6.55
N ARG A 78 -2.57 -1.40 -7.43
CA ARG A 78 -3.87 -2.05 -7.39
C ARG A 78 -3.79 -3.43 -6.76
N TYR A 79 -4.74 -3.70 -5.87
CA TYR A 79 -4.95 -4.96 -5.17
C TYR A 79 -6.32 -5.53 -5.53
N ASP A 80 -6.68 -6.68 -4.96
CA ASP A 80 -7.96 -7.33 -5.26
C ASP A 80 -9.17 -6.45 -4.97
N ASP A 81 -9.15 -5.78 -3.82
CA ASP A 81 -10.29 -4.98 -3.35
C ASP A 81 -10.00 -3.48 -3.25
N ASP A 82 -8.74 -3.09 -3.36
CA ASP A 82 -8.29 -1.74 -3.08
C ASP A 82 -7.34 -1.20 -4.14
N ILE A 83 -7.32 0.11 -4.27
CA ILE A 83 -6.26 0.83 -4.97
C ILE A 83 -5.56 1.78 -4.00
N VAL A 84 -4.24 1.76 -4.02
CA VAL A 84 -3.40 2.66 -3.23
C VAL A 84 -2.77 3.69 -4.15
N VAL A 85 -2.93 4.95 -3.82
CA VAL A 85 -2.34 6.08 -4.56
C VAL A 85 -1.33 6.76 -3.66
N VAL A 86 -0.08 6.76 -4.08
CA VAL A 86 1.00 7.45 -3.37
C VAL A 86 1.34 8.73 -4.13
N SER A 87 1.13 9.85 -3.50
CA SER A 87 1.31 11.16 -4.12
C SER A 87 2.04 12.13 -3.20
N GLY A 88 2.52 13.21 -3.74
CA GLY A 88 3.21 14.25 -2.99
C GLY A 88 4.44 14.77 -3.69
N ALA A 89 5.06 15.77 -3.11
CA ALA A 89 6.28 16.37 -3.60
C ALA A 89 7.27 16.54 -2.44
N GLY A 90 8.55 16.22 -2.68
CA GLY A 90 9.60 16.38 -1.70
C GLY A 90 9.80 15.17 -0.79
N ALA A 91 10.10 15.44 0.48
CA ALA A 91 10.57 14.43 1.43
C ALA A 91 9.45 13.61 2.08
N ALA A 92 8.20 13.97 1.89
CA ALA A 92 7.06 13.26 2.45
C ALA A 92 6.03 12.94 1.36
N SER A 93 5.19 11.96 1.61
CA SER A 93 4.15 11.56 0.68
C SER A 93 2.82 11.27 1.41
N ALA A 94 1.74 11.39 0.67
CA ALA A 94 0.42 10.98 1.08
C ALA A 94 0.11 9.61 0.46
N VAL A 95 -0.44 8.73 1.27
CA VAL A 95 -0.86 7.40 0.84
C VAL A 95 -2.37 7.33 1.00
N ARG A 96 -3.08 7.22 -0.11
CA ARG A 96 -4.54 7.11 -0.11
C ARG A 96 -4.93 5.71 -0.53
N VAL A 97 -5.73 5.05 0.27
CA VAL A 97 -6.33 3.77 -0.09
C VAL A 97 -7.82 3.94 -0.29
N GLU A 98 -8.33 3.41 -1.39
CA GLU A 98 -9.74 3.45 -1.77
C GLU A 98 -10.21 2.05 -2.12
N ASP A 99 -11.47 1.78 -1.81
CA ASP A 99 -12.13 0.57 -2.28
C ASP A 99 -12.39 0.64 -3.78
N LEU A 100 -12.25 -0.48 -4.47
CA LEU A 100 -12.53 -0.55 -5.91
C LEU A 100 -14.01 -0.36 -6.24
N ASP A 101 -14.88 -0.46 -5.27
CA ASP A 101 -16.30 -0.18 -5.43
C ASP A 101 -16.65 1.31 -5.43
N GLY A 102 -15.70 2.15 -5.08
CA GLY A 102 -15.86 3.61 -5.07
C GLY A 102 -15.52 4.26 -6.42
N PRO A 103 -14.77 5.35 -6.42
CA PRO A 103 -14.44 6.11 -7.64
C PRO A 103 -13.76 5.29 -8.73
N TYR A 104 -13.13 4.19 -8.37
CA TYR A 104 -12.50 3.28 -9.33
C TYR A 104 -13.50 2.77 -10.37
N ARG A 105 -14.73 2.46 -9.96
CA ARG A 105 -15.79 2.02 -10.87
C ARG A 105 -16.20 3.07 -11.90
N ASP A 106 -15.99 4.33 -11.60
CA ASP A 106 -16.31 5.42 -12.52
C ASP A 106 -15.24 5.61 -13.61
N GLY A 107 -14.21 4.78 -13.61
CA GLY A 107 -13.17 4.80 -14.63
C GLY A 107 -12.12 5.88 -14.45
N VAL A 108 -12.01 6.45 -13.25
CA VAL A 108 -11.05 7.53 -12.98
C VAL A 108 -9.60 7.12 -13.15
N TYR A 109 -9.32 5.83 -13.07
CA TYR A 109 -7.97 5.27 -13.23
C TYR A 109 -7.76 4.52 -14.54
N ALA A 110 -8.78 4.44 -15.41
CA ALA A 110 -8.67 3.69 -16.65
C ALA A 110 -7.58 4.20 -17.61
N TYR A 111 -7.23 5.47 -17.49
CA TYR A 111 -6.14 6.07 -18.27
C TYR A 111 -4.76 5.47 -17.97
N LEU A 112 -4.59 4.78 -16.84
CA LEU A 112 -3.34 4.14 -16.48
C LEU A 112 -3.03 2.87 -17.30
N GLY A 113 -4.03 2.38 -18.03
CA GLY A 113 -3.87 1.26 -18.94
C GLY A 113 -4.40 -0.07 -18.41
N PRO A 114 -3.95 -1.19 -18.98
CA PRO A 114 -4.43 -2.52 -18.61
C PRO A 114 -4.28 -2.80 -17.13
N GLY A 115 -5.30 -3.38 -16.53
CA GLY A 115 -5.33 -3.69 -15.11
C GLY A 115 -5.95 -2.60 -14.24
N PHE A 116 -6.25 -1.43 -14.81
CA PHE A 116 -6.94 -0.34 -14.14
C PHE A 116 -8.33 -0.07 -14.69
N ASP A 117 -8.86 -1.02 -15.44
CA ASP A 117 -10.20 -0.91 -16.00
C ASP A 117 -11.25 -1.11 -14.92
N PRO A 118 -12.35 -0.33 -14.98
CA PRO A 118 -13.43 -0.46 -14.02
C PRO A 118 -14.04 -1.86 -14.02
N GLY A 119 -14.29 -2.39 -12.84
CA GLY A 119 -15.01 -3.63 -12.67
C GLY A 119 -14.23 -4.91 -12.95
N SER A 120 -12.99 -4.81 -13.42
CA SER A 120 -12.16 -5.98 -13.65
C SER A 120 -11.00 -6.01 -12.67
N PRO A 121 -10.92 -6.99 -11.80
CA PRO A 121 -9.74 -7.17 -10.97
C PRO A 121 -8.51 -7.41 -11.84
N ALA A 122 -7.43 -6.72 -11.57
CA ALA A 122 -6.18 -6.99 -12.23
C ALA A 122 -5.75 -8.42 -11.90
N GLY A 123 -5.36 -9.18 -12.91
CA GLY A 123 -5.03 -10.59 -12.74
C GLY A 123 -6.22 -11.52 -12.73
N ALA A 124 -7.43 -11.01 -12.72
CA ALA A 124 -8.54 -11.84 -13.10
C ALA A 124 -8.37 -12.15 -14.58
N THR A 125 -8.15 -13.39 -14.88
CA THR A 125 -8.28 -13.84 -16.25
C THR A 125 -9.73 -13.61 -16.62
N ASP A 126 -9.94 -12.81 -17.61
CA ASP A 126 -11.26 -12.70 -18.19
C ASP A 126 -11.67 -14.05 -18.71
N ASP A 127 -12.35 -14.76 -17.87
CA ASP A 127 -13.12 -15.91 -18.33
C ASP A 127 -14.41 -15.46 -18.99
N SER A 128 -14.40 -14.26 -19.47
CA SER A 128 -15.49 -13.80 -20.32
C SER A 128 -15.53 -14.49 -21.67
N ASP A 129 -14.74 -15.50 -21.83
CA ASP A 129 -14.81 -16.30 -23.03
C ASP A 129 -15.99 -17.17 -23.14
N ASP A 130 -16.79 -17.18 -22.14
CA ASP A 130 -17.94 -17.94 -22.34
C ASP A 130 -19.04 -17.18 -22.96
N VAL A 131 -18.81 -16.97 -24.16
CA VAL A 131 -19.89 -16.57 -24.96
C VAL A 131 -20.40 -17.70 -25.74
N LYS A 132 -21.56 -17.96 -25.47
CA LYS A 132 -22.25 -18.65 -26.50
C LYS A 132 -23.63 -18.40 -26.46
#